data_19c581366075dc6db04bee654e4c8a61
#
_entry.id   19c581366075dc6db04bee654e4c8a61
#
_cell.length_a   1.000
_cell.length_b   1.000
_cell.length_c   1.000
_cell.angle_alpha   90.00
_cell.angle_beta   90.00
_cell.angle_gamma   90.00
#
_symmetry.space_group_name_H-M   'P 1'
#
loop_
_entity.id
_entity.type
_entity.pdbx_description
1 polymer ?
#
loop_
_entity_poly.entity_id
_entity_poly.type
_entity_poly.pdbx_seq_one_letter_code
_entity_poly.pdbx_strand_id
1 'polypeptide(L)'
;MENTKGMEKDTVHQTDEIEIDLWEICLVLIHNLALIISVGIMAALVAFLATQLFGVPKYESTTKIYILNKQENNAVTYSDIQLGTQLTKDYAELIQSRFVLEEVVQGMGMDLSYEEMKKKVSVTTPTDTRILAITVTDTDPVMAMQLANAIREAAAVHIMNCLLYTSPSPRDT
;
A
#
# COMPACT_ATOMS: atom_id res chain seq x y z
N MET A 1 95.40 15.19 6.82
CA MET A 1 95.06 15.22 5.39
C MET A 1 94.15 14.02 5.18
N GLU A 2 92.99 14.12 4.81
CA GLU A 2 92.11 14.94 4.02
C GLU A 2 90.70 14.56 4.38
N ASN A 3 89.97 15.57 4.49
CA ASN A 3 88.58 15.65 4.84
C ASN A 3 87.66 15.13 3.67
N THR A 4 86.78 14.22 3.91
CA THR A 4 85.61 14.10 3.02
C THR A 4 84.36 13.81 3.85
N LYS A 5 83.65 14.92 3.99
CA LYS A 5 82.34 15.07 4.54
C LYS A 5 81.32 14.45 3.57
N GLY A 6 80.85 13.27 3.91
CA GLY A 6 79.70 12.62 3.22
C GLY A 6 78.41 13.37 3.50
N MET A 7 77.85 13.90 2.45
CA MET A 7 76.56 14.62 2.41
C MET A 7 75.42 13.59 2.52
N GLU A 8 74.86 13.45 3.70
CA GLU A 8 73.67 12.68 3.96
C GLU A 8 72.47 13.50 3.42
N LYS A 9 71.96 13.00 2.36
CA LYS A 9 70.74 13.55 1.71
C LYS A 9 69.54 13.06 2.49
N ASP A 10 69.07 13.88 3.42
CA ASP A 10 67.77 13.70 4.03
C ASP A 10 66.66 13.82 2.96
N THR A 11 66.20 12.70 2.47
CA THR A 11 64.93 12.63 1.75
C THR A 11 63.82 12.78 2.77
N VAL A 12 63.41 14.02 2.98
CA VAL A 12 62.17 14.34 3.65
C VAL A 12 61.04 13.74 2.81
N HIS A 13 60.49 12.63 3.27
CA HIS A 13 59.18 12.16 2.82
C HIS A 13 58.17 13.22 3.25
N GLN A 14 57.85 14.10 2.35
CA GLN A 14 56.69 14.97 2.44
C GLN A 14 55.48 14.09 2.22
N THR A 15 54.96 13.53 3.29
CA THR A 15 53.59 13.05 3.31
C THR A 15 52.71 14.28 3.14
N ASP A 16 52.18 14.46 1.94
CA ASP A 16 51.08 15.39 1.71
C ASP A 16 49.87 14.86 2.52
N GLU A 17 49.88 15.20 3.80
CA GLU A 17 48.64 15.13 4.60
C GLU A 17 47.72 16.17 3.98
N ILE A 18 46.70 15.69 3.28
CA ILE A 18 45.59 16.51 2.78
C ILE A 18 44.86 17.00 4.01
N GLU A 19 45.32 18.07 4.62
CA GLU A 19 44.56 18.80 5.62
C GLU A 19 43.33 19.41 4.91
N ILE A 20 42.19 18.75 5.02
CA ILE A 20 40.94 19.30 4.51
C ILE A 20 40.56 20.45 5.43
N ASP A 21 40.91 21.67 5.01
CA ASP A 21 40.53 22.88 5.74
C ASP A 21 39.02 23.14 5.53
N LEU A 22 38.25 22.76 6.53
CA LEU A 22 36.78 22.96 6.55
C LEU A 22 36.40 24.43 6.39
N TRP A 23 37.30 25.35 6.77
CA TRP A 23 37.06 26.77 6.64
C TRP A 23 37.15 27.22 5.18
N GLU A 24 38.10 26.70 4.45
CA GLU A 24 38.29 27.00 3.02
C GLU A 24 37.10 26.46 2.20
N ILE A 25 36.62 25.25 2.51
CA ILE A 25 35.40 24.67 1.90
C ILE A 25 34.19 25.54 2.17
N CYS A 26 34.05 26.03 3.41
CA CYS A 26 32.96 26.93 3.79
C CYS A 26 32.98 28.25 3.03
N LEU A 27 34.15 28.85 2.83
CA LEU A 27 34.30 30.07 2.06
C LEU A 27 33.95 29.89 0.58
N VAL A 28 34.40 28.81 -0.03
CA VAL A 28 34.07 28.47 -1.42
C VAL A 28 32.56 28.24 -1.57
N LEU A 29 31.93 27.59 -0.59
CA LEU A 29 30.50 27.34 -0.59
C LEU A 29 29.69 28.64 -0.50
N ILE A 30 30.09 29.57 0.40
CA ILE A 30 29.47 30.88 0.55
C ILE A 30 29.65 31.72 -0.71
N HIS A 31 30.84 31.70 -1.33
CA HIS A 31 31.12 32.46 -2.55
C HIS A 31 30.23 32.01 -3.72
N ASN A 32 29.95 30.71 -3.81
CA ASN A 32 29.10 30.12 -4.86
C ASN A 32 27.64 29.92 -4.45
N LEU A 33 27.22 30.47 -3.30
CA LEU A 33 25.88 30.26 -2.72
C LEU A 33 24.76 30.64 -3.70
N ALA A 34 24.93 31.74 -4.46
CA ALA A 34 23.93 32.15 -5.45
C ALA A 34 23.75 31.12 -6.58
N LEU A 35 24.85 30.49 -7.01
CA LEU A 35 24.82 29.44 -8.02
C LEU A 35 24.14 28.17 -7.47
N ILE A 36 24.47 27.76 -6.26
CA ILE A 36 23.90 26.61 -5.61
C ILE A 36 22.36 26.79 -5.43
N ILE A 37 21.95 27.98 -4.98
CA ILE A 37 20.52 28.30 -4.81
C ILE A 37 19.80 28.29 -6.16
N SER A 38 20.39 28.86 -7.21
CA SER A 38 19.75 28.89 -8.54
C SER A 38 19.58 27.49 -9.13
N VAL A 39 20.57 26.62 -9.00
CA VAL A 39 20.48 25.21 -9.43
C VAL A 39 19.48 24.46 -8.58
N GLY A 40 19.43 24.68 -7.27
CA GLY A 40 18.44 24.09 -6.37
C GLY A 40 17.01 24.47 -6.74
N ILE A 41 16.76 25.74 -7.02
CA ILE A 41 15.43 26.22 -7.44
C ILE A 41 15.03 25.60 -8.79
N MET A 42 15.96 25.55 -9.75
CA MET A 42 15.68 24.94 -11.06
C MET A 42 15.37 23.44 -10.92
N ALA A 43 16.13 22.71 -10.14
CA ALA A 43 15.88 21.30 -9.88
C ALA A 43 14.52 21.06 -9.18
N ALA A 44 14.17 21.91 -8.22
CA ALA A 44 12.87 21.85 -7.53
C ALA A 44 11.71 22.12 -8.49
N LEU A 45 11.83 23.09 -9.41
CA LEU A 45 10.80 23.36 -10.43
C LEU A 45 10.64 22.17 -11.39
N VAL A 46 11.73 21.58 -11.85
CA VAL A 46 11.68 20.40 -12.73
C VAL A 46 11.04 19.23 -12.01
N ALA A 47 11.42 18.96 -10.76
CA ALA A 47 10.83 17.90 -9.96
C ALA A 47 9.31 18.14 -9.70
N PHE A 48 8.92 19.39 -9.41
CA PHE A 48 7.53 19.76 -9.23
C PHE A 48 6.70 19.53 -10.50
N LEU A 49 7.18 19.98 -11.66
CA LEU A 49 6.51 19.75 -12.94
C LEU A 49 6.43 18.26 -13.28
N ALA A 50 7.50 17.50 -13.05
CA ALA A 50 7.50 16.05 -13.24
C ALA A 50 6.44 15.37 -12.35
N THR A 51 6.36 15.73 -11.08
CA THR A 51 5.36 15.17 -10.16
C THR A 51 3.93 15.49 -10.60
N GLN A 52 3.66 16.69 -11.09
CA GLN A 52 2.33 17.07 -11.58
C GLN A 52 1.94 16.32 -12.86
N LEU A 53 2.91 16.04 -13.74
CA LEU A 53 2.64 15.35 -15.00
C LEU A 53 2.54 13.83 -14.85
N PHE A 54 3.31 13.23 -13.94
CA PHE A 54 3.37 11.77 -13.74
C PHE A 54 2.58 11.28 -12.53
N GLY A 55 2.21 12.18 -11.62
CA GLY A 55 1.44 11.85 -10.42
C GLY A 55 -0.04 11.65 -10.74
N VAL A 56 -0.49 10.40 -10.91
CA VAL A 56 -1.92 10.10 -10.99
C VAL A 56 -2.46 9.93 -9.58
N PRO A 57 -3.33 10.84 -9.09
CA PRO A 57 -3.95 10.68 -7.78
C PRO A 57 -4.79 9.41 -7.73
N LYS A 58 -4.67 8.65 -6.67
CA LYS A 58 -5.49 7.47 -6.40
C LYS A 58 -6.35 7.74 -5.17
N TYR A 59 -7.62 7.44 -5.30
CA TYR A 59 -8.60 7.57 -4.23
C TYR A 59 -9.00 6.20 -3.74
N GLU A 60 -9.13 6.06 -2.43
CA GLU A 60 -9.54 4.84 -1.78
C GLU A 60 -10.91 5.02 -1.13
N SER A 61 -11.80 4.09 -1.40
CA SER A 61 -13.10 4.00 -0.72
C SER A 61 -13.19 2.68 0.01
N THR A 62 -13.45 2.74 1.32
CA THR A 62 -13.55 1.54 2.16
C THR A 62 -14.96 1.38 2.70
N THR A 63 -15.57 0.24 2.43
CA THR A 63 -16.82 -0.21 3.04
C THR A 63 -16.58 -1.38 3.98
N LYS A 64 -17.41 -1.53 5.02
CA LYS A 64 -17.26 -2.57 6.02
C LYS A 64 -18.51 -3.42 6.09
N ILE A 65 -18.33 -4.75 6.16
CA ILE A 65 -19.38 -5.73 6.38
C ILE A 65 -19.15 -6.37 7.74
N TYR A 66 -20.17 -6.44 8.56
CA TYR A 66 -20.16 -7.16 9.83
C TYR A 66 -20.86 -8.49 9.69
N ILE A 67 -20.19 -9.60 9.99
CA ILE A 67 -20.73 -10.94 9.87
C ILE A 67 -21.34 -11.37 11.19
N LEU A 68 -22.66 -11.55 11.21
CA LEU A 68 -23.41 -12.04 12.36
C LEU A 68 -23.73 -13.51 12.16
N ASN A 69 -23.19 -14.38 13.02
CA ASN A 69 -23.70 -15.74 13.14
C ASN A 69 -24.96 -15.71 14.02
N LYS A 70 -26.11 -15.97 13.43
CA LYS A 70 -27.36 -16.12 14.16
C LYS A 70 -27.43 -17.53 14.73
N GLN A 71 -26.77 -17.76 15.86
CA GLN A 71 -26.97 -18.96 16.65
C GLN A 71 -28.01 -18.66 17.75
N GLU A 72 -29.07 -19.45 17.77
CA GLU A 72 -30.26 -19.27 18.59
C GLU A 72 -30.06 -19.64 20.08
N ASN A 73 -28.84 -19.95 20.52
CA ASN A 73 -28.53 -20.35 21.89
C ASN A 73 -27.59 -19.40 22.62
N ASN A 74 -28.06 -18.96 23.76
CA ASN A 74 -27.60 -17.88 24.64
C ASN A 74 -26.21 -18.00 25.29
N ALA A 75 -25.27 -18.78 24.78
CA ALA A 75 -23.90 -18.83 25.31
C ALA A 75 -22.89 -18.72 24.20
N VAL A 76 -22.26 -17.55 24.07
CA VAL A 76 -21.12 -17.33 23.17
C VAL A 76 -19.93 -18.11 23.73
N THR A 77 -19.58 -19.20 23.08
CA THR A 77 -18.42 -20.03 23.44
C THR A 77 -17.17 -19.51 22.72
N TYR A 78 -16.00 -19.68 23.32
CA TYR A 78 -14.72 -19.30 22.71
C TYR A 78 -14.49 -19.94 21.32
N SER A 79 -14.99 -21.15 21.12
CA SER A 79 -14.99 -21.85 19.82
C SER A 79 -15.82 -21.12 18.76
N ASP A 80 -16.91 -20.44 19.15
CA ASP A 80 -17.76 -19.69 18.21
C ASP A 80 -17.07 -18.43 17.71
N ILE A 81 -16.22 -17.83 18.54
CA ILE A 81 -15.40 -16.67 18.14
C ILE A 81 -14.35 -17.11 17.14
N GLN A 82 -13.69 -18.23 17.38
CA GLN A 82 -12.64 -18.77 16.51
C GLN A 82 -13.20 -19.24 15.17
N LEU A 83 -14.35 -19.89 15.20
CA LEU A 83 -15.09 -20.30 13.99
C LEU A 83 -15.51 -19.07 13.17
N GLY A 84 -16.03 -18.03 13.83
CA GLY A 84 -16.41 -16.78 13.18
C GLY A 84 -15.24 -16.07 12.50
N THR A 85 -14.06 -16.10 13.09
CA THR A 85 -12.84 -15.53 12.50
C THR A 85 -12.39 -16.31 11.27
N GLN A 86 -12.50 -17.64 11.29
CA GLN A 86 -12.18 -18.48 10.14
C GLN A 86 -13.14 -18.23 8.97
N LEU A 87 -14.44 -18.23 9.24
CA LEU A 87 -15.47 -17.91 8.25
C LEU A 87 -15.26 -16.52 7.61
N THR A 88 -14.78 -15.54 8.37
CA THR A 88 -14.51 -14.20 7.86
C THR A 88 -13.40 -14.23 6.80
N LYS A 89 -12.40 -15.09 6.96
CA LYS A 89 -11.33 -15.28 5.95
C LYS A 89 -11.86 -15.94 4.69
N ASP A 90 -12.70 -16.97 4.84
CA ASP A 90 -13.31 -17.66 3.71
C ASP A 90 -14.21 -16.72 2.90
N TYR A 91 -14.94 -15.84 3.56
CA TYR A 91 -15.72 -14.79 2.89
C TYR A 91 -14.85 -13.73 2.22
N ALA A 92 -13.68 -13.40 2.77
CA ALA A 92 -12.75 -12.49 2.11
C ALA A 92 -12.25 -13.05 0.77
N GLU A 93 -11.95 -14.34 0.72
CA GLU A 93 -11.57 -15.04 -0.51
C GLU A 93 -12.75 -15.11 -1.51
N LEU A 94 -13.95 -15.38 -1.01
CA LEU A 94 -15.16 -15.40 -1.84
C LEU A 94 -15.40 -14.04 -2.54
N ILE A 95 -15.27 -12.94 -1.81
CA ILE A 95 -15.47 -11.58 -2.35
C ILE A 95 -14.43 -11.27 -3.43
N GLN A 96 -13.20 -11.75 -3.30
CA GLN A 96 -12.14 -11.58 -4.30
C GLN A 96 -12.21 -12.59 -5.44
N SER A 97 -13.16 -13.53 -5.38
CA SER A 97 -13.32 -14.54 -6.42
C SER A 97 -13.71 -13.91 -7.76
N ARG A 98 -13.35 -14.60 -8.83
CA ARG A 98 -13.69 -14.20 -10.20
C ARG A 98 -15.20 -14.00 -10.37
N PHE A 99 -15.97 -14.90 -9.78
CA PHE A 99 -17.42 -14.91 -9.90
C PHE A 99 -18.05 -13.60 -9.38
N VAL A 100 -17.68 -13.15 -8.17
CA VAL A 100 -18.24 -11.94 -7.57
C VAL A 100 -17.75 -10.68 -8.30
N LEU A 101 -16.46 -10.61 -8.66
CA LEU A 101 -15.90 -9.42 -9.30
C LEU A 101 -16.39 -9.26 -10.74
N GLU A 102 -16.54 -10.34 -11.51
CA GLU A 102 -17.10 -10.30 -12.87
C GLU A 102 -18.57 -9.91 -12.86
N GLU A 103 -19.37 -10.39 -11.90
CA GLU A 103 -20.76 -9.98 -11.74
C GLU A 103 -20.90 -8.48 -11.50
N VAL A 104 -20.04 -7.91 -10.64
CA VAL A 104 -20.02 -6.47 -10.39
C VAL A 104 -19.62 -5.67 -11.64
N VAL A 105 -18.58 -6.11 -12.36
CA VAL A 105 -18.13 -5.47 -13.60
C VAL A 105 -19.24 -5.46 -14.64
N GLN A 106 -19.93 -6.60 -14.84
CA GLN A 106 -21.06 -6.73 -15.76
C GLN A 106 -22.26 -5.90 -15.31
N GLY A 107 -22.60 -5.95 -14.03
CA GLY A 107 -23.73 -5.20 -13.46
C GLY A 107 -23.57 -3.68 -13.57
N MET A 108 -22.34 -3.19 -13.53
CA MET A 108 -22.02 -1.76 -13.71
C MET A 108 -21.76 -1.38 -15.19
N GLY A 109 -21.76 -2.34 -16.12
CA GLY A 109 -21.53 -2.11 -17.54
C GLY A 109 -20.11 -1.61 -17.85
N MET A 110 -19.11 -2.01 -17.05
CA MET A 110 -17.73 -1.61 -17.22
C MET A 110 -16.99 -2.58 -18.12
N ASP A 111 -16.10 -2.05 -18.97
CA ASP A 111 -15.19 -2.85 -19.78
C ASP A 111 -13.85 -3.05 -19.06
N LEU A 112 -13.90 -3.77 -17.94
CA LEU A 112 -12.74 -4.11 -17.11
C LEU A 112 -12.58 -5.62 -17.06
N SER A 113 -11.34 -6.09 -17.21
CA SER A 113 -11.02 -7.49 -16.98
C SER A 113 -11.01 -7.82 -15.47
N TYR A 114 -11.22 -9.10 -15.16
CA TYR A 114 -11.10 -9.59 -13.78
C TYR A 114 -9.76 -9.20 -13.12
N GLU A 115 -8.65 -9.33 -13.87
CA GLU A 115 -7.31 -9.03 -13.36
C GLU A 115 -7.12 -7.54 -13.03
N GLU A 116 -7.73 -6.65 -13.80
CA GLU A 116 -7.72 -5.21 -13.53
C GLU A 116 -8.57 -4.86 -12.33
N MET A 117 -9.76 -5.46 -12.25
CA MET A 117 -10.65 -5.28 -11.10
C MET A 117 -10.00 -5.78 -9.81
N LYS A 118 -9.39 -6.96 -9.83
CA LYS A 118 -8.69 -7.54 -8.68
C LYS A 118 -7.55 -6.65 -8.16
N LYS A 119 -6.85 -5.93 -9.04
CA LYS A 119 -5.79 -4.97 -8.63
C LYS A 119 -6.35 -3.73 -7.94
N LYS A 120 -7.60 -3.37 -8.21
CA LYS A 120 -8.28 -2.22 -7.61
C LYS A 120 -8.93 -2.57 -6.27
N VAL A 121 -9.20 -3.84 -5.99
CA VAL A 121 -9.96 -4.31 -4.82
C VAL A 121 -9.03 -4.99 -3.83
N SER A 122 -9.09 -4.56 -2.59
CA SER A 122 -8.41 -5.18 -1.45
C SER A 122 -9.44 -5.52 -0.38
N VAL A 123 -9.45 -6.77 0.06
CA VAL A 123 -10.31 -7.22 1.16
C VAL A 123 -9.42 -7.58 2.34
N THR A 124 -9.68 -6.96 3.48
CA THR A 124 -8.91 -7.18 4.70
C THR A 124 -9.83 -7.54 5.85
N THR A 125 -9.35 -8.45 6.70
CA THR A 125 -10.00 -8.85 7.94
C THR A 125 -9.12 -8.44 9.11
N PRO A 126 -9.50 -7.41 9.90
CA PRO A 126 -8.75 -7.09 11.11
C PRO A 126 -8.67 -8.28 12.05
N THR A 127 -7.51 -8.47 12.67
CA THR A 127 -7.25 -9.60 13.56
C THR A 127 -8.30 -9.68 14.67
N ASP A 128 -8.80 -10.89 14.92
CA ASP A 128 -9.78 -11.19 15.98
C ASP A 128 -11.11 -10.43 15.89
N THR A 129 -11.50 -10.03 14.67
CA THR A 129 -12.78 -9.38 14.43
C THR A 129 -13.62 -10.15 13.39
N ARG A 130 -14.93 -9.90 13.41
CA ARG A 130 -15.90 -10.40 12.42
C ARG A 130 -16.21 -9.31 11.36
N ILE A 131 -15.27 -8.41 11.14
CA ILE A 131 -15.42 -7.31 10.20
C ILE A 131 -14.61 -7.61 8.96
N LEU A 132 -15.24 -7.49 7.81
CA LEU A 132 -14.62 -7.45 6.50
C LEU A 132 -14.56 -6.01 6.04
N ALA A 133 -13.37 -5.52 5.74
CA ALA A 133 -13.16 -4.22 5.13
C ALA A 133 -12.82 -4.42 3.64
N ILE A 134 -13.66 -3.91 2.78
CA ILE A 134 -13.48 -3.92 1.32
C ILE A 134 -13.02 -2.52 0.93
N THR A 135 -11.80 -2.42 0.43
CA THR A 135 -11.20 -1.17 -0.03
C THR A 135 -11.05 -1.23 -1.54
N VAL A 136 -11.54 -0.21 -2.22
CA VAL A 136 -11.41 -0.04 -3.66
C VAL A 136 -10.59 1.20 -3.94
N THR A 137 -9.57 1.05 -4.80
CA THR A 137 -8.68 2.13 -5.23
C THR A 137 -8.95 2.47 -6.68
N ASP A 138 -9.29 3.72 -6.96
CA ASP A 138 -9.50 4.22 -8.32
C ASP A 138 -8.95 5.64 -8.50
N THR A 139 -8.81 6.08 -9.74
CA THR A 139 -8.45 7.48 -10.07
C THR A 139 -9.62 8.43 -9.94
N ASP A 140 -10.86 7.93 -9.99
CA ASP A 140 -12.09 8.67 -9.76
C ASP A 140 -12.68 8.31 -8.38
N PRO A 141 -12.83 9.29 -7.47
CA PRO A 141 -13.39 9.05 -6.14
C PRO A 141 -14.84 8.57 -6.16
N VAL A 142 -15.63 9.01 -7.14
CA VAL A 142 -17.03 8.59 -7.28
C VAL A 142 -17.10 7.14 -7.73
N MET A 143 -16.25 6.76 -8.69
CA MET A 143 -16.15 5.38 -9.15
C MET A 143 -15.66 4.44 -8.05
N ALA A 144 -14.63 4.84 -7.28
CA ALA A 144 -14.16 4.06 -6.13
C ALA A 144 -15.28 3.78 -5.11
N MET A 145 -16.10 4.78 -4.82
CA MET A 145 -17.25 4.65 -3.90
C MET A 145 -18.33 3.72 -4.47
N GLN A 146 -18.71 3.89 -5.74
CA GLN A 146 -19.74 3.08 -6.38
C GLN A 146 -19.32 1.62 -6.46
N LEU A 147 -18.07 1.35 -6.85
CA LEU A 147 -17.49 0.01 -6.90
C LEU A 147 -17.47 -0.65 -5.52
N ALA A 148 -17.01 0.07 -4.48
CA ALA A 148 -16.99 -0.47 -3.12
C ALA A 148 -18.40 -0.86 -2.64
N ASN A 149 -19.41 -0.05 -2.95
CA ASN A 149 -20.80 -0.35 -2.61
C ASN A 149 -21.38 -1.53 -3.42
N ALA A 150 -21.09 -1.59 -4.74
CA ALA A 150 -21.54 -2.67 -5.59
C ALA A 150 -20.95 -4.02 -5.17
N ILE A 151 -19.64 -4.05 -4.85
CA ILE A 151 -18.98 -5.26 -4.33
C ILE A 151 -19.60 -5.68 -2.99
N ARG A 152 -19.87 -4.72 -2.08
CA ARG A 152 -20.51 -5.01 -0.80
C ARG A 152 -21.90 -5.64 -0.99
N GLU A 153 -22.67 -5.13 -1.95
CA GLU A 153 -24.02 -5.62 -2.21
C GLU A 153 -23.99 -7.04 -2.82
N ALA A 154 -23.17 -7.27 -3.83
CA ALA A 154 -22.94 -8.59 -4.42
C ALA A 154 -22.45 -9.59 -3.37
N ALA A 155 -21.46 -9.21 -2.56
CA ALA A 155 -20.94 -10.03 -1.47
C ALA A 155 -22.02 -10.40 -0.46
N ALA A 156 -22.88 -9.46 -0.06
CA ALA A 156 -23.96 -9.72 0.89
C ALA A 156 -24.96 -10.75 0.34
N VAL A 157 -25.33 -10.65 -0.93
CA VAL A 157 -26.22 -11.61 -1.60
C VAL A 157 -25.59 -13.01 -1.63
N HIS A 158 -24.33 -13.13 -2.02
CA HIS A 158 -23.64 -14.42 -2.09
C HIS A 158 -23.44 -15.06 -0.72
N ILE A 159 -23.06 -14.29 0.29
CA ILE A 159 -22.93 -14.77 1.67
C ILE A 159 -24.28 -15.27 2.20
N MET A 160 -25.35 -14.54 1.96
CA MET A 160 -26.70 -14.97 2.38
C MET A 160 -27.13 -16.25 1.67
N ASN A 161 -26.89 -16.38 0.38
CA ASN A 161 -27.23 -17.58 -0.37
C ASN A 161 -26.44 -18.79 0.12
N CYS A 162 -25.15 -18.64 0.42
CA CYS A 162 -24.34 -19.71 1.01
C CYS A 162 -24.88 -20.16 2.38
N LEU A 163 -25.28 -19.22 3.23
CA LEU A 163 -25.84 -19.51 4.56
C LEU A 163 -27.23 -20.22 4.48
N LEU A 164 -28.05 -19.82 3.51
CA LEU A 164 -29.38 -20.45 3.31
C LEU A 164 -29.26 -21.88 2.78
N TYR A 165 -28.28 -22.16 1.95
CA TYR A 165 -28.03 -23.49 1.38
C TYR A 165 -27.43 -24.48 2.39
N THR A 166 -26.69 -23.99 3.39
CA THR A 166 -26.09 -24.82 4.44
C THR A 166 -27.05 -25.04 5.65
N SER A 167 -28.23 -24.42 5.66
CA SER A 167 -29.23 -24.69 6.70
C SER A 167 -29.85 -26.07 6.44
N PRO A 168 -29.83 -27.01 7.42
CA PRO A 168 -30.46 -28.32 7.26
C PRO A 168 -31.95 -28.15 6.94
N SER A 169 -32.39 -28.85 5.89
CA SER A 169 -33.79 -28.85 5.47
C SER A 169 -34.68 -29.32 6.62
N PRO A 170 -35.83 -28.67 6.91
CA PRO A 170 -36.74 -29.10 7.96
C PRO A 170 -37.42 -30.43 7.69
N ARG A 171 -36.97 -31.22 6.70
CA ARG A 171 -37.56 -32.52 6.32
C ARG A 171 -36.83 -33.73 6.90
N ASP A 172 -35.77 -33.56 7.67
CA ASP A 172 -35.00 -34.66 8.24
C ASP A 172 -35.34 -34.90 9.74
N THR A 173 -36.59 -34.69 10.15
CA THR A 173 -37.13 -35.11 11.43
C THR A 173 -38.30 -36.06 11.24
#